data_2ae481ed03e33996328094ec77e3aec7
#
_entry.id   2ae481ed03e33996328094ec77e3aec7
#
_cell.length_a   1.000
_cell.length_b   1.000
_cell.length_c   1.000
_cell.angle_alpha   90.00
_cell.angle_beta   90.00
_cell.angle_gamma   90.00
#
_symmetry.space_group_name_H-M   'P 1'
#
loop_
_entity.id
_entity.type
_entity.pdbx_description
1 polymer ?
#
loop_
_entity_poly.entity_id
_entity_poly.type
_entity_poly.pdbx_seq_one_letter_code
_entity_poly.pdbx_strand_id
1 'polypeptide(L)'
;LKCIAIGYILVYITQIERHKWKHINGKENTVLKYQVVYASRTGNTQKIAAKIFETLPGTSKDIQKVEEAGKEADVYFVGFWNDKGTCSGSIMDYLSELHGRKVALFGTCGMGGSKEYFEQVAHRVEALIPDDNEYLGAFLCCGKMPGQVLERYKMMQEVEDSPRIRKMIQVYEEGMLHPDEADLDKAARFTREVLEKLQKA
;
A
#
# COMPACT_ATOMS: atom_id res chain seq x y z
N LEU A 1 25.07 -50.34 -19.83
CA LEU A 1 24.17 -50.60 -18.65
C LEU A 1 24.68 -49.98 -17.36
N LYS A 2 26.00 -49.82 -17.09
CA LYS A 2 26.53 -49.22 -15.85
C LYS A 2 26.37 -47.70 -15.74
N CYS A 3 26.33 -46.94 -16.85
CA CYS A 3 26.20 -45.47 -16.84
C CYS A 3 24.79 -44.98 -16.54
N ILE A 4 23.76 -45.77 -16.86
CA ILE A 4 22.35 -45.40 -16.59
C ILE A 4 22.03 -45.56 -15.12
N ALA A 5 22.58 -46.56 -14.44
CA ALA A 5 22.35 -46.78 -13.01
C ALA A 5 22.94 -45.65 -12.12
N ILE A 6 24.09 -45.08 -12.50
CA ILE A 6 24.73 -43.99 -11.75
C ILE A 6 23.90 -42.72 -11.82
N GLY A 7 23.28 -42.42 -12.99
CA GLY A 7 22.38 -41.25 -13.15
C GLY A 7 21.14 -41.34 -12.26
N TYR A 8 20.51 -42.50 -12.14
CA TYR A 8 19.35 -42.72 -11.28
C TYR A 8 19.70 -42.65 -9.80
N ILE A 9 20.86 -43.11 -9.38
CA ILE A 9 21.32 -43.06 -7.98
C ILE A 9 21.61 -41.61 -7.57
N LEU A 10 22.23 -40.78 -8.45
CA LEU A 10 22.49 -39.37 -8.17
C LEU A 10 21.21 -38.57 -8.04
N VAL A 11 20.21 -38.80 -8.91
CA VAL A 11 18.90 -38.17 -8.81
C VAL A 11 18.14 -38.56 -7.56
N TYR A 12 18.25 -39.83 -7.15
CA TYR A 12 17.60 -40.34 -5.94
C TYR A 12 18.26 -39.81 -4.66
N ILE A 13 19.59 -39.68 -4.62
CA ILE A 13 20.32 -39.07 -3.49
C ILE A 13 19.96 -37.59 -3.35
N THR A 14 19.88 -36.84 -4.45
CA THR A 14 19.47 -35.42 -4.41
C THR A 14 18.01 -35.22 -3.98
N GLN A 15 17.12 -36.17 -4.27
CA GLN A 15 15.74 -36.15 -3.76
C GLN A 15 15.67 -36.48 -2.26
N ILE A 16 16.45 -37.46 -1.79
CA ILE A 16 16.50 -37.83 -0.37
C ILE A 16 17.14 -36.71 0.46
N GLU A 17 18.18 -36.06 -0.06
CA GLU A 17 18.78 -34.91 0.62
C GLU A 17 17.84 -33.71 0.66
N ARG A 18 17.10 -33.42 -0.43
CA ARG A 18 16.03 -32.41 -0.43
C ARG A 18 14.91 -32.73 0.57
N HIS A 19 14.52 -34.02 0.71
CA HIS A 19 13.53 -34.43 1.71
C HIS A 19 14.07 -34.35 3.15
N LYS A 20 15.34 -34.69 3.40
CA LYS A 20 15.98 -34.51 4.71
C LYS A 20 16.17 -33.05 5.07
N TRP A 21 16.52 -32.18 4.10
CA TRP A 21 16.57 -30.73 4.30
C TRP A 21 15.20 -30.13 4.65
N LYS A 22 14.12 -30.63 4.05
CA LYS A 22 12.75 -30.21 4.40
C LYS A 22 12.37 -30.59 5.85
N HIS A 23 12.84 -31.70 6.37
CA HIS A 23 12.54 -32.14 7.74
C HIS A 23 13.41 -31.48 8.82
N ILE A 24 14.59 -30.95 8.48
CA ILE A 24 15.52 -30.35 9.45
C ILE A 24 15.24 -28.85 9.62
N ASN A 25 14.74 -28.16 8.61
CA ASN A 25 14.49 -26.71 8.63
C ASN A 25 13.00 -26.31 8.58
N GLY A 26 12.11 -27.09 9.10
CA GLY A 26 10.67 -26.89 9.37
C GLY A 26 9.92 -25.60 9.01
N LYS A 27 10.47 -24.73 8.15
CA LYS A 27 9.79 -23.62 7.49
C LYS A 27 10.12 -23.72 6.00
N GLU A 28 9.16 -24.08 5.17
CA GLU A 28 9.23 -23.74 3.75
C GLU A 28 9.45 -22.24 3.68
N ASN A 29 10.57 -21.81 3.12
CA ASN A 29 10.82 -20.42 2.82
C ASN A 29 9.91 -20.07 1.62
N THR A 30 8.63 -19.96 1.85
CA THR A 30 7.66 -19.52 0.85
C THR A 30 8.00 -18.06 0.56
N VAL A 31 8.53 -17.81 -0.63
CA VAL A 31 8.81 -16.45 -1.08
C VAL A 31 7.47 -15.74 -1.22
N LEU A 32 7.16 -14.82 -0.31
CA LEU A 32 5.93 -14.03 -0.34
C LEU A 32 5.87 -13.21 -1.63
N LYS A 33 4.72 -13.21 -2.26
CA LYS A 33 4.40 -12.33 -3.39
C LYS A 33 3.79 -11.04 -2.87
N TYR A 34 4.36 -9.92 -3.25
CA TYR A 34 3.88 -8.59 -2.89
C TYR A 34 3.19 -7.92 -4.06
N GLN A 35 2.09 -7.23 -3.80
CA GLN A 35 1.44 -6.38 -4.79
C GLN A 35 1.13 -5.00 -4.21
N VAL A 36 1.59 -3.97 -4.92
CA VAL A 36 1.23 -2.58 -4.64
C VAL A 36 0.14 -2.19 -5.62
N VAL A 37 -1.05 -1.93 -5.10
CA VAL A 37 -2.22 -1.54 -5.90
C VAL A 37 -2.61 -0.12 -5.52
N TYR A 38 -2.90 0.75 -6.48
CA TYR A 38 -3.26 2.12 -6.14
C TYR A 38 -4.27 2.74 -7.11
N ALA A 39 -5.09 3.65 -6.56
CA ALA A 39 -5.81 4.66 -7.31
C ALA A 39 -5.17 6.04 -7.07
N SER A 40 -4.91 6.79 -8.14
CA SER A 40 -4.31 8.12 -8.02
C SER A 40 -4.88 9.09 -9.04
N ARG A 41 -5.45 10.21 -8.56
CA ARG A 41 -6.04 11.23 -9.42
C ARG A 41 -5.06 12.32 -9.82
N THR A 42 -4.15 12.69 -8.93
CA THR A 42 -3.19 13.80 -9.10
C THR A 42 -1.73 13.35 -9.09
N GLY A 43 -1.48 12.04 -9.10
CA GLY A 43 -0.14 11.46 -9.03
C GLY A 43 0.45 11.32 -7.61
N ASN A 44 -0.20 11.85 -6.57
CA ASN A 44 0.32 11.81 -5.20
C ASN A 44 0.43 10.36 -4.68
N THR A 45 -0.69 9.61 -4.72
CA THR A 45 -0.73 8.21 -4.28
C THR A 45 0.22 7.35 -5.10
N GLN A 46 0.37 7.63 -6.39
CA GLN A 46 1.33 6.95 -7.27
C GLN A 46 2.78 7.14 -6.81
N LYS A 47 3.17 8.34 -6.34
CA LYS A 47 4.52 8.58 -5.80
C LYS A 47 4.79 7.74 -4.56
N ILE A 48 3.81 7.67 -3.65
CA ILE A 48 3.91 6.84 -2.45
C ILE A 48 3.96 5.35 -2.83
N ALA A 49 3.13 4.91 -3.79
CA ALA A 49 3.12 3.54 -4.30
C ALA A 49 4.50 3.14 -4.86
N ALA A 50 5.13 4.01 -5.66
CA ALA A 50 6.46 3.78 -6.20
C ALA A 50 7.51 3.63 -5.09
N LYS A 51 7.47 4.47 -4.06
CA LYS A 51 8.40 4.39 -2.92
C LYS A 51 8.22 3.11 -2.12
N ILE A 52 6.99 2.69 -1.88
CA ILE A 52 6.69 1.39 -1.23
C ILE A 52 7.26 0.24 -2.08
N PHE A 53 6.97 0.25 -3.39
CA PHE A 53 7.46 -0.77 -4.30
C PHE A 53 8.99 -0.85 -4.34
N GLU A 54 9.69 0.27 -4.37
CA GLU A 54 11.15 0.33 -4.30
C GLU A 54 11.68 -0.29 -3.00
N THR A 55 10.99 -0.07 -1.88
CA THR A 55 11.38 -0.53 -0.54
C THR A 55 11.14 -2.02 -0.32
N LEU A 56 10.17 -2.62 -1.02
CA LEU A 56 9.86 -4.05 -0.93
C LEU A 56 11.03 -4.91 -1.41
N PRO A 57 11.32 -6.05 -0.72
CA PRO A 57 12.45 -6.92 -1.05
C PRO A 57 12.20 -7.79 -2.28
N GLY A 58 13.27 -8.26 -2.88
CA GLY A 58 13.26 -9.33 -3.90
C GLY A 58 12.64 -8.93 -5.24
N THR A 59 12.34 -9.96 -6.04
CA THR A 59 11.78 -9.83 -7.39
C THR A 59 10.32 -10.28 -7.48
N SER A 60 9.78 -10.91 -6.43
CA SER A 60 8.37 -11.37 -6.39
C SER A 60 7.45 -10.23 -5.93
N LYS A 61 7.49 -9.12 -6.65
CA LYS A 61 6.68 -7.92 -6.38
C LYS A 61 6.20 -7.29 -7.66
N ASP A 62 5.00 -6.69 -7.60
CA ASP A 62 4.39 -5.98 -8.71
C ASP A 62 3.72 -4.68 -8.23
N ILE A 63 3.54 -3.72 -9.14
CA ILE A 63 2.88 -2.45 -8.90
C ILE A 63 1.93 -2.13 -10.05
N GLN A 64 0.64 -1.94 -9.75
CA GLN A 64 -0.38 -1.69 -10.74
C GLN A 64 -1.42 -0.68 -10.27
N LYS A 65 -2.09 -0.02 -11.20
CA LYS A 65 -3.32 0.69 -10.92
C LYS A 65 -4.42 -0.32 -10.58
N VAL A 66 -5.38 0.12 -9.77
CA VAL A 66 -6.46 -0.75 -9.29
C VAL A 66 -7.29 -1.36 -10.43
N GLU A 67 -7.41 -0.65 -11.56
CA GLU A 67 -8.15 -1.12 -12.74
C GLU A 67 -7.47 -2.28 -13.48
N GLU A 68 -6.15 -2.48 -13.24
CA GLU A 68 -5.31 -3.48 -13.91
C GLU A 68 -4.82 -4.58 -12.95
N ALA A 69 -5.05 -4.39 -11.65
CA ALA A 69 -4.46 -5.22 -10.61
C ALA A 69 -5.15 -6.58 -10.47
N GLY A 70 -4.35 -7.66 -10.50
CA GLY A 70 -4.79 -9.01 -10.14
C GLY A 70 -4.91 -9.20 -8.62
N LYS A 71 -5.31 -10.41 -8.19
CA LYS A 71 -5.54 -10.77 -6.77
C LYS A 71 -4.79 -12.03 -6.35
N GLU A 72 -3.60 -12.26 -6.91
CA GLU A 72 -2.83 -13.50 -6.75
C GLU A 72 -1.59 -13.36 -5.84
N ALA A 73 -1.45 -12.22 -5.15
CA ALA A 73 -0.39 -12.00 -4.20
C ALA A 73 -0.76 -12.48 -2.78
N ASP A 74 0.24 -12.61 -1.91
CA ASP A 74 0.07 -12.96 -0.51
C ASP A 74 -0.11 -11.71 0.35
N VAL A 75 0.59 -10.63 -0.01
CA VAL A 75 0.63 -9.35 0.72
C VAL A 75 0.29 -8.20 -0.23
N TYR A 76 -0.66 -7.41 0.15
CA TYR A 76 -1.13 -6.25 -0.60
C TYR A 76 -0.82 -4.94 0.12
N PHE A 77 -0.27 -3.98 -0.61
CA PHE A 77 -0.24 -2.58 -0.21
C PHE A 77 -1.26 -1.85 -1.09
N VAL A 78 -2.39 -1.47 -0.48
CA VAL A 78 -3.50 -0.85 -1.22
C VAL A 78 -3.54 0.64 -0.97
N GLY A 79 -3.35 1.41 -2.05
CA GLY A 79 -3.21 2.86 -2.06
C GLY A 79 -4.43 3.60 -2.55
N PHE A 80 -4.84 4.63 -1.82
CA PHE A 80 -6.00 5.44 -2.14
C PHE A 80 -5.73 6.93 -1.97
N TRP A 81 -6.49 7.75 -2.69
CA TRP A 81 -6.65 9.16 -2.37
C TRP A 81 -7.93 9.34 -1.56
N ASN A 82 -7.89 10.24 -0.58
CA ASN A 82 -9.04 10.50 0.27
C ASN A 82 -10.16 11.21 -0.53
N ASP A 83 -11.25 10.51 -0.76
CA ASP A 83 -12.49 11.03 -1.33
C ASP A 83 -13.56 11.17 -0.24
N LYS A 84 -13.79 12.40 0.21
CA LYS A 84 -14.82 12.73 1.21
C LYS A 84 -14.73 11.93 2.52
N GLY A 85 -13.53 11.59 2.92
CA GLY A 85 -13.28 10.89 4.19
C GLY A 85 -13.12 9.38 4.07
N THR A 86 -13.12 8.82 2.86
CA THR A 86 -12.89 7.41 2.56
C THR A 86 -12.08 7.25 1.27
N CYS A 87 -12.05 6.07 0.67
CA CYS A 87 -11.41 5.81 -0.63
C CYS A 87 -12.41 5.92 -1.80
N SER A 88 -11.90 5.84 -3.05
CA SER A 88 -12.73 5.77 -4.26
C SER A 88 -13.46 4.45 -4.36
N GLY A 89 -14.58 4.42 -5.15
CA GLY A 89 -15.34 3.20 -5.39
C GLY A 89 -14.48 2.05 -5.93
N SER A 90 -13.57 2.31 -6.86
CA SER A 90 -12.67 1.28 -7.41
C SER A 90 -11.78 0.62 -6.35
N ILE A 91 -11.30 1.37 -5.37
CA ILE A 91 -10.53 0.81 -4.23
C ILE A 91 -11.47 0.05 -3.28
N MET A 92 -12.67 0.57 -3.04
CA MET A 92 -13.67 -0.08 -2.20
C MET A 92 -14.04 -1.46 -2.76
N ASP A 93 -14.35 -1.53 -4.07
CA ASP A 93 -14.67 -2.77 -4.76
C ASP A 93 -13.48 -3.74 -4.72
N TYR A 94 -12.27 -3.25 -4.98
CA TYR A 94 -11.06 -4.07 -4.93
C TYR A 94 -10.81 -4.68 -3.55
N LEU A 95 -10.91 -3.88 -2.48
CA LEU A 95 -10.73 -4.35 -1.10
C LEU A 95 -11.77 -5.40 -0.71
N SER A 96 -13.04 -5.21 -1.10
CA SER A 96 -14.12 -6.13 -0.77
C SER A 96 -13.97 -7.53 -1.40
N GLU A 97 -13.14 -7.65 -2.42
CA GLU A 97 -12.87 -8.92 -3.12
C GLU A 97 -11.54 -9.60 -2.68
N LEU A 98 -10.80 -9.00 -1.75
CA LEU A 98 -9.61 -9.62 -1.16
C LEU A 98 -10.03 -10.54 -0.01
N HIS A 99 -9.65 -11.82 -0.07
CA HIS A 99 -9.96 -12.81 0.94
C HIS A 99 -8.73 -13.63 1.35
N GLY A 100 -8.56 -13.84 2.66
CA GLY A 100 -7.45 -14.64 3.21
C GLY A 100 -6.08 -14.05 2.91
N ARG A 101 -5.97 -12.71 2.80
CA ARG A 101 -4.75 -12.01 2.42
C ARG A 101 -4.22 -11.13 3.57
N LYS A 102 -3.00 -10.66 3.41
CA LYS A 102 -2.38 -9.68 4.30
C LYS A 102 -2.44 -8.32 3.63
N VAL A 103 -3.07 -7.33 4.29
CA VAL A 103 -3.40 -6.03 3.68
C VAL A 103 -2.84 -4.88 4.50
N ALA A 104 -1.97 -4.08 3.89
CA ALA A 104 -1.52 -2.79 4.39
C ALA A 104 -2.16 -1.67 3.55
N LEU A 105 -2.59 -0.59 4.19
CA LEU A 105 -3.17 0.57 3.51
C LEU A 105 -2.16 1.71 3.41
N PHE A 106 -2.23 2.48 2.34
CA PHE A 106 -1.57 3.77 2.28
C PHE A 106 -2.42 4.79 1.56
N GLY A 107 -2.27 6.07 1.90
CA GLY A 107 -3.15 7.06 1.30
C GLY A 107 -2.62 8.48 1.29
N THR A 108 -3.27 9.33 0.47
CA THR A 108 -2.98 10.76 0.39
C THR A 108 -4.24 11.59 0.61
N CYS A 109 -4.14 12.61 1.46
CA CYS A 109 -5.26 13.50 1.82
C CYS A 109 -4.94 14.93 1.40
N GLY A 110 -5.87 15.57 0.66
CA GLY A 110 -5.71 16.97 0.26
C GLY A 110 -6.09 17.96 1.36
N MET A 111 -7.00 17.59 2.25
CA MET A 111 -7.53 18.46 3.31
C MET A 111 -6.99 18.08 4.68
N GLY A 112 -5.87 18.67 5.07
CA GLY A 112 -5.39 18.55 6.44
C GLY A 112 -4.31 17.50 6.64
N GLY A 113 -3.62 17.57 7.78
CA GLY A 113 -2.45 16.81 8.13
C GLY A 113 -2.38 16.46 9.60
N SER A 114 -3.48 16.53 10.36
CA SER A 114 -3.44 16.04 11.74
C SER A 114 -3.42 14.53 11.78
N LYS A 115 -2.69 14.00 12.75
CA LYS A 115 -2.59 12.54 12.97
C LYS A 115 -3.98 11.92 13.17
N GLU A 116 -4.82 12.56 13.96
CA GLU A 116 -6.17 12.11 14.28
C GLU A 116 -7.05 12.03 13.02
N TYR A 117 -6.90 12.98 12.12
CA TYR A 117 -7.65 12.97 10.85
C TYR A 117 -7.21 11.80 9.96
N PHE A 118 -5.91 11.56 9.84
CA PHE A 118 -5.39 10.43 9.08
C PHE A 118 -5.83 9.07 9.67
N GLU A 119 -5.82 8.95 11.00
CA GLU A 119 -6.31 7.75 11.70
C GLU A 119 -7.81 7.51 11.45
N GLN A 120 -8.64 8.56 11.46
CA GLN A 120 -10.06 8.45 11.15
C GLN A 120 -10.31 8.01 9.71
N VAL A 121 -9.56 8.55 8.74
CA VAL A 121 -9.67 8.16 7.33
C VAL A 121 -9.20 6.71 7.15
N ALA A 122 -8.06 6.34 7.73
CA ALA A 122 -7.53 4.98 7.68
C ALA A 122 -8.54 3.96 8.24
N HIS A 123 -9.11 4.25 9.41
CA HIS A 123 -10.08 3.35 10.06
C HIS A 123 -11.36 3.14 9.23
N ARG A 124 -11.83 4.17 8.52
CA ARG A 124 -12.98 4.01 7.62
C ARG A 124 -12.68 3.12 6.42
N VAL A 125 -11.45 3.16 5.91
CA VAL A 125 -11.03 2.32 4.79
C VAL A 125 -10.68 0.90 5.26
N GLU A 126 -10.09 0.76 6.45
CA GLU A 126 -9.87 -0.53 7.11
C GLU A 126 -11.18 -1.32 7.26
N ALA A 127 -12.27 -0.66 7.64
CA ALA A 127 -13.60 -1.29 7.79
C ALA A 127 -14.18 -1.86 6.48
N LEU A 128 -13.56 -1.60 5.33
CA LEU A 128 -13.94 -2.18 4.03
C LEU A 128 -13.19 -3.48 3.73
N ILE A 129 -12.20 -3.84 4.52
CA ILE A 129 -11.42 -5.07 4.37
C ILE A 129 -12.21 -6.21 5.00
N PRO A 130 -12.54 -7.31 4.28
CA PRO A 130 -13.20 -8.47 4.87
C PRO A 130 -12.43 -9.07 6.05
N ASP A 131 -13.15 -9.55 7.07
CA ASP A 131 -12.62 -10.01 8.36
C ASP A 131 -11.66 -11.22 8.26
N ASP A 132 -11.69 -11.95 7.15
CA ASP A 132 -10.79 -13.07 6.90
C ASP A 132 -9.38 -12.66 6.43
N ASN A 133 -9.12 -11.35 6.29
CA ASN A 133 -7.82 -10.81 5.97
C ASN A 133 -7.06 -10.38 7.24
N GLU A 134 -5.72 -10.41 7.17
CA GLU A 134 -4.85 -9.84 8.19
C GLU A 134 -4.53 -8.38 7.87
N TYR A 135 -5.05 -7.45 8.66
CA TYR A 135 -4.73 -6.03 8.53
C TYR A 135 -3.37 -5.69 9.16
N LEU A 136 -2.46 -5.10 8.38
CA LEU A 136 -1.09 -4.83 8.79
C LEU A 136 -0.85 -3.37 9.24
N GLY A 137 -1.84 -2.48 9.03
CA GLY A 137 -1.77 -1.08 9.39
C GLY A 137 -1.88 -0.13 8.20
N ALA A 138 -1.81 1.19 8.46
CA ALA A 138 -1.92 2.23 7.45
C ALA A 138 -0.87 3.33 7.58
N PHE A 139 -0.50 3.91 6.43
CA PHE A 139 0.27 5.14 6.30
C PHE A 139 -0.49 6.17 5.47
N LEU A 140 -0.72 7.36 6.00
CA LEU A 140 -1.31 8.48 5.27
C LEU A 140 -0.43 9.73 5.37
N CYS A 141 -0.42 10.53 4.30
CA CYS A 141 0.23 11.83 4.27
C CYS A 141 -0.62 12.86 3.50
N CYS A 142 -0.19 14.11 3.53
CA CYS A 142 -0.78 15.15 2.68
C CYS A 142 -0.48 14.90 1.19
N GLY A 143 -1.27 15.51 0.34
CA GLY A 143 -1.08 15.49 -1.11
C GLY A 143 -1.72 16.67 -1.81
N LYS A 144 -1.21 17.01 -2.98
CA LYS A 144 -1.70 18.12 -3.80
C LYS A 144 -3.16 17.94 -4.16
N MET A 145 -3.93 19.00 -4.01
CA MET A 145 -5.28 19.07 -4.53
C MET A 145 -5.30 19.65 -5.98
N PRO A 146 -6.31 19.31 -6.80
CA PRO A 146 -6.49 19.95 -8.11
C PRO A 146 -6.64 21.46 -8.00
N GLY A 147 -6.10 22.23 -8.97
CA GLY A 147 -6.17 23.70 -8.98
C GLY A 147 -7.57 24.28 -8.88
N GLN A 148 -8.56 23.61 -9.45
CA GLN A 148 -9.98 23.95 -9.36
C GLN A 148 -10.50 24.07 -7.92
N VAL A 149 -9.86 23.37 -6.96
CA VAL A 149 -10.22 23.48 -5.54
C VAL A 149 -9.84 24.85 -4.99
N LEU A 150 -8.66 25.36 -5.35
CA LEU A 150 -8.24 26.70 -4.95
C LEU A 150 -9.12 27.78 -5.56
N GLU A 151 -9.43 27.66 -6.85
CA GLU A 151 -10.34 28.61 -7.53
C GLU A 151 -11.67 28.68 -6.82
N ARG A 152 -12.24 27.52 -6.46
CA ARG A 152 -13.50 27.47 -5.68
C ARG A 152 -13.36 28.14 -4.31
N TYR A 153 -12.24 27.95 -3.60
CA TYR A 153 -12.03 28.58 -2.29
C TYR A 153 -11.89 30.11 -2.43
N LYS A 154 -11.20 30.58 -3.46
CA LYS A 154 -11.10 32.02 -3.76
C LYS A 154 -12.46 32.64 -4.08
N MET A 155 -13.28 31.99 -4.91
CA MET A 155 -14.66 32.46 -5.19
C MET A 155 -15.50 32.48 -3.90
N MET A 156 -15.37 31.51 -3.01
CA MET A 156 -16.04 31.54 -1.70
C MET A 156 -15.55 32.72 -0.85
N GLN A 157 -14.25 33.02 -0.88
CA GLN A 157 -13.66 34.15 -0.16
C GLN A 157 -14.15 35.52 -0.67
N GLU A 158 -14.38 35.65 -1.96
CA GLU A 158 -14.97 36.87 -2.55
C GLU A 158 -16.40 37.15 -2.05
N VAL A 159 -17.16 36.08 -1.76
CA VAL A 159 -18.53 36.19 -1.23
C VAL A 159 -18.52 36.42 0.28
N GLU A 160 -17.65 35.70 1.01
CA GLU A 160 -17.51 35.79 2.48
C GLU A 160 -16.07 35.51 2.87
N ASP A 161 -15.32 36.54 3.30
CA ASP A 161 -13.96 36.34 3.82
C ASP A 161 -13.97 35.92 5.30
N SER A 162 -14.23 34.64 5.54
CA SER A 162 -14.25 34.06 6.87
C SER A 162 -12.91 33.41 7.27
N PRO A 163 -12.61 33.29 8.58
CA PRO A 163 -11.42 32.58 9.06
C PRO A 163 -11.35 31.13 8.55
N ARG A 164 -12.51 30.50 8.37
CA ARG A 164 -12.63 29.13 7.84
C ARG A 164 -12.13 29.06 6.40
N ILE A 165 -12.54 29.98 5.54
CA ILE A 165 -12.15 29.98 4.11
C ILE A 165 -10.65 30.28 3.99
N ARG A 166 -10.13 31.26 4.75
CA ARG A 166 -8.69 31.54 4.82
C ARG A 166 -7.89 30.31 5.22
N LYS A 167 -8.36 29.56 6.24
CA LYS A 167 -7.71 28.31 6.64
C LYS A 167 -7.75 27.23 5.55
N MET A 168 -8.85 27.11 4.81
CA MET A 168 -8.94 26.17 3.67
C MET A 168 -7.92 26.51 2.56
N ILE A 169 -7.73 27.78 2.24
CA ILE A 169 -6.71 28.24 1.27
C ILE A 169 -5.31 27.93 1.80
N GLN A 170 -5.03 28.24 3.06
CA GLN A 170 -3.73 27.93 3.68
C GLN A 170 -3.42 26.44 3.60
N VAL A 171 -4.38 25.58 3.98
CA VAL A 171 -4.21 24.11 3.92
C VAL A 171 -3.98 23.63 2.49
N TYR A 172 -4.65 24.26 1.51
CA TYR A 172 -4.40 23.98 0.11
C TYR A 172 -2.95 24.28 -0.27
N GLU A 173 -2.45 25.47 0.08
CA GLU A 173 -1.09 25.92 -0.24
C GLU A 173 -0.03 25.02 0.44
N GLU A 174 -0.21 24.70 1.71
CA GLU A 174 0.64 23.74 2.43
C GLU A 174 0.63 22.36 1.74
N GLY A 175 -0.55 21.87 1.35
CA GLY A 175 -0.71 20.57 0.67
C GLY A 175 -0.04 20.51 -0.70
N MET A 176 0.19 21.65 -1.37
CA MET A 176 0.90 21.69 -2.66
C MET A 176 2.37 21.32 -2.58
N LEU A 177 2.96 21.28 -1.39
CA LEU A 177 4.34 20.84 -1.16
C LEU A 177 4.45 19.31 -0.99
N HIS A 178 3.32 18.61 -0.81
CA HIS A 178 3.26 17.19 -0.49
C HIS A 178 2.73 16.31 -1.64
N PRO A 179 3.12 15.01 -1.69
CA PRO A 179 4.13 14.39 -0.82
C PRO A 179 5.54 14.89 -1.13
N ASP A 180 6.30 15.19 -0.08
CA ASP A 180 7.70 15.57 -0.14
C ASP A 180 8.63 14.37 0.18
N GLU A 181 9.96 14.61 0.23
CA GLU A 181 10.92 13.56 0.55
C GLU A 181 10.74 12.98 1.96
N ALA A 182 10.33 13.80 2.94
CA ALA A 182 10.06 13.32 4.28
C ALA A 182 8.84 12.38 4.33
N ASP A 183 7.84 12.62 3.49
CA ASP A 183 6.69 11.72 3.35
C ASP A 183 7.09 10.40 2.67
N LEU A 184 7.97 10.46 1.66
CA LEU A 184 8.52 9.26 1.02
C LEU A 184 9.33 8.42 2.00
N ASP A 185 10.16 9.07 2.84
CA ASP A 185 10.92 8.37 3.89
C ASP A 185 10.02 7.72 4.94
N LYS A 186 8.92 8.37 5.33
CA LYS A 186 7.91 7.78 6.21
C LYS A 186 7.22 6.58 5.56
N ALA A 187 6.88 6.66 4.27
CA ALA A 187 6.31 5.54 3.52
C ALA A 187 7.27 4.34 3.47
N ALA A 188 8.57 4.59 3.24
CA ALA A 188 9.58 3.55 3.26
C ALA A 188 9.76 2.94 4.67
N ARG A 189 9.66 3.73 5.72
CA ARG A 189 9.69 3.26 7.11
C ARG A 189 8.49 2.38 7.40
N PHE A 190 7.28 2.82 7.07
CA PHE A 190 6.06 2.04 7.19
C PHE A 190 6.16 0.69 6.48
N THR A 191 6.71 0.67 5.25
CA THR A 191 6.93 -0.57 4.52
C THR A 191 7.83 -1.53 5.27
N ARG A 192 8.95 -1.04 5.85
CA ARG A 192 9.85 -1.87 6.67
C ARG A 192 9.16 -2.41 7.93
N GLU A 193 8.36 -1.59 8.61
CA GLU A 193 7.58 -2.01 9.79
C GLU A 193 6.59 -3.14 9.44
N VAL A 194 5.93 -3.05 8.27
CA VAL A 194 5.07 -4.13 7.77
C VAL A 194 5.87 -5.40 7.50
N LEU A 195 7.04 -5.30 6.86
CA LEU A 195 7.91 -6.46 6.60
C LEU A 195 8.40 -7.11 7.89
N GLU A 196 8.72 -6.35 8.94
CA GLU A 196 9.09 -6.87 10.25
C GLU A 196 7.95 -7.63 10.93
N LYS A 197 6.71 -7.15 10.80
CA LYS A 197 5.52 -7.88 11.31
C LYS A 197 5.37 -9.22 10.61
N LEU A 198 5.54 -9.27 9.29
CA LEU A 198 5.44 -10.49 8.49
C LEU A 198 6.52 -11.55 8.85
N GLN A 199 7.68 -11.13 9.36
CA GLN A 199 8.74 -12.03 9.78
C GLN A 199 8.51 -12.62 11.17
N LYS A 200 7.69 -11.96 12.00
CA LYS A 200 7.40 -12.38 13.39
C LYS A 200 6.17 -13.28 13.50
N ALA A 201 5.32 -13.31 12.47
CA ALA A 201 4.12 -14.14 12.38
C ALA A 201 4.47 -15.52 11.79
#